data_e3035528932e12c8da062d5e3bbe06bc
#
_entry.id   e3035528932e12c8da062d5e3bbe06bc
#
_cell.length_a   1.000
_cell.length_b   1.000
_cell.length_c   1.000
_cell.angle_alpha   90.00
_cell.angle_beta   90.00
_cell.angle_gamma   90.00
#
_symmetry.space_group_name_H-M   'P 1'
#
loop_
_entity.id
_entity.type
_entity.pdbx_description
1 polymer ?
#
loop_
_entity_poly.entity_id
_entity_poly.type
_entity_poly.pdbx_seq_one_letter_code
_entity_poly.pdbx_strand_id
1 'polypeptide(L)'
;KEALPKTDPTGSQGWIFNLRREKFADPRIREALGLCFDFEWTNKNIMFSSFARMTSYFENSDSKAVGLPSPAELKLLEPFRGKVPDEVFGEPFLPPVSDGSGSDRALLRRADEMF
;
A
#
# COMPACT_ATOMS: atom_id res chain seq x y z
N LYS A 1 11.01 27.70 -11.60
CA LYS A 1 10.66 26.94 -10.38
C LYS A 1 11.45 25.63 -10.46
N GLU A 2 12.46 25.48 -9.61
CA GLU A 2 13.29 24.28 -9.57
C GLU A 2 12.70 23.30 -8.58
N ALA A 3 12.56 22.05 -8.97
CA ALA A 3 12.15 20.97 -8.10
C ALA A 3 13.41 20.33 -7.52
N LEU A 4 13.62 20.45 -6.23
CA LEU A 4 14.72 19.79 -5.54
C LEU A 4 14.28 18.37 -5.13
N PRO A 5 15.06 17.32 -5.46
CA PRO A 5 14.77 15.98 -5.01
C PRO A 5 14.91 15.88 -3.49
N LYS A 6 13.91 15.24 -2.86
CA LYS A 6 13.99 14.93 -1.43
C LYS A 6 14.72 13.58 -1.28
N THR A 7 15.84 13.61 -0.58
CA THR A 7 16.71 12.43 -0.35
C THR A 7 16.54 11.79 1.02
N ASP A 8 15.88 12.48 1.96
CA ASP A 8 15.65 11.97 3.30
C ASP A 8 14.52 10.90 3.31
N PRO A 9 14.57 9.95 4.26
CA PRO A 9 13.47 9.03 4.48
C PRO A 9 12.15 9.77 4.64
N THR A 10 11.10 9.25 4.01
CA THR A 10 9.80 9.92 3.97
C THR A 10 8.91 9.39 5.08
N GLY A 11 8.29 10.29 5.84
CA GLY A 11 7.25 9.92 6.78
C GLY A 11 6.00 9.40 6.04
N SER A 12 5.23 8.58 6.73
CA SER A 12 3.97 8.05 6.22
C SER A 12 2.78 8.87 6.69
N GLN A 13 1.81 9.07 5.81
CA GLN A 13 0.53 9.66 6.13
C GLN A 13 -0.60 8.74 5.67
N GLY A 14 -1.58 8.51 6.53
CA GLY A 14 -2.70 7.62 6.19
C GLY A 14 -3.68 7.46 7.35
N TRP A 15 -4.72 6.71 7.12
CA TRP A 15 -5.67 6.31 8.15
C TRP A 15 -5.22 5.00 8.81
N ILE A 16 -5.08 5.04 10.13
CA ILE A 16 -4.68 3.88 10.92
C ILE A 16 -5.94 3.28 11.54
N PHE A 17 -6.28 2.05 11.14
CA PHE A 17 -7.43 1.35 11.70
C PHE A 17 -7.14 0.81 13.10
N ASN A 18 -8.06 1.03 14.03
CA ASN A 18 -7.99 0.44 15.36
C ASN A 18 -8.38 -1.05 15.31
N LEU A 19 -7.39 -1.93 15.23
CA LEU A 19 -7.58 -3.39 15.13
C LEU A 19 -8.23 -4.03 16.37
N ARG A 20 -8.36 -3.30 17.49
CA ARG A 20 -9.12 -3.75 18.67
C ARG A 20 -10.62 -3.68 18.45
N ARG A 21 -11.06 -2.96 17.43
CA ARG A 21 -12.47 -2.93 17.03
C ARG A 21 -12.74 -4.12 16.12
N GLU A 22 -13.71 -4.96 16.49
CA GLU A 22 -14.10 -6.17 15.77
C GLU A 22 -14.30 -5.93 14.26
N LYS A 23 -14.98 -4.85 13.90
CA LYS A 23 -15.22 -4.45 12.51
C LYS A 23 -13.96 -4.21 11.67
N PHE A 24 -12.79 -4.05 12.29
CA PHE A 24 -11.52 -3.87 11.60
C PHE A 24 -10.53 -5.01 11.82
N ALA A 25 -10.94 -6.07 12.53
CA ALA A 25 -10.08 -7.22 12.81
C ALA A 25 -9.76 -8.00 11.52
N ASP A 26 -10.75 -8.19 10.65
CA ASP A 26 -10.55 -8.86 9.37
C ASP A 26 -9.72 -7.98 8.41
N PRO A 27 -8.57 -8.47 7.89
CA PRO A 27 -7.76 -7.74 6.93
C PRO A 27 -8.51 -7.42 5.63
N ARG A 28 -9.46 -8.25 5.20
CA ARG A 28 -10.25 -8.03 3.98
C ARG A 28 -11.08 -6.76 4.07
N ILE A 29 -11.67 -6.49 5.24
CA ILE A 29 -12.44 -5.24 5.47
C ILE A 29 -11.54 -4.01 5.31
N ARG A 30 -10.30 -4.08 5.82
CA ARG A 30 -9.34 -2.98 5.69
C ARG A 30 -8.88 -2.79 4.23
N GLU A 31 -8.70 -3.89 3.50
CA GLU A 31 -8.42 -3.85 2.06
C GLU A 31 -9.58 -3.22 1.29
N ALA A 32 -10.83 -3.68 1.53
CA ALA A 32 -12.03 -3.13 0.91
C ALA A 32 -12.16 -1.62 1.12
N LEU A 33 -11.92 -1.14 2.35
CA LEU A 33 -11.90 0.29 2.64
C LEU A 33 -10.80 1.03 1.87
N GLY A 34 -9.64 0.39 1.69
CA GLY A 34 -8.55 0.93 0.86
C GLY A 34 -8.92 1.05 -0.62
N LEU A 35 -9.71 0.11 -1.16
CA LEU A 35 -10.22 0.14 -2.52
C LEU A 35 -11.25 1.27 -2.75
N CYS A 36 -11.96 1.67 -1.70
CA CYS A 36 -12.91 2.79 -1.76
C CYS A 36 -12.24 4.16 -1.82
N PHE A 37 -10.93 4.27 -1.56
CA PHE A 37 -10.22 5.53 -1.56
C PHE A 37 -9.53 5.78 -2.91
N ASP A 38 -10.05 6.72 -3.69
CA ASP A 38 -9.43 7.16 -4.94
C ASP A 38 -8.29 8.16 -4.66
N PHE A 39 -7.08 7.61 -4.51
CA PHE A 39 -5.88 8.43 -4.28
C PHE A 39 -5.55 9.29 -5.50
N GLU A 40 -5.65 8.75 -6.69
CA GLU A 40 -5.28 9.42 -7.94
C GLU A 40 -6.15 10.66 -8.16
N TRP A 41 -7.46 10.53 -7.96
CA TRP A 41 -8.38 11.67 -8.03
C TRP A 41 -8.08 12.70 -6.93
N THR A 42 -7.91 12.24 -5.71
CA THR A 42 -7.63 13.10 -4.54
C THR A 42 -6.33 13.86 -4.73
N ASN A 43 -5.26 13.16 -5.16
CA ASN A 43 -3.96 13.76 -5.40
C ASN A 43 -4.04 14.81 -6.52
N LYS A 44 -4.71 14.51 -7.61
CA LYS A 44 -4.85 15.41 -8.75
C LYS A 44 -5.69 16.66 -8.42
N ASN A 45 -6.85 16.48 -7.79
CA ASN A 45 -7.85 17.54 -7.66
C ASN A 45 -7.77 18.32 -6.35
N ILE A 46 -7.26 17.70 -5.27
CA ILE A 46 -7.18 18.34 -3.95
C ILE A 46 -5.74 18.66 -3.58
N MET A 47 -4.80 17.77 -3.89
CA MET A 47 -3.41 17.90 -3.49
C MET A 47 -2.49 18.42 -4.61
N PHE A 48 -3.05 18.83 -5.75
CA PHE A 48 -2.34 19.43 -6.88
C PHE A 48 -1.18 18.57 -7.41
N SER A 49 -1.36 17.24 -7.40
CA SER A 49 -0.35 16.24 -7.79
C SER A 49 0.98 16.36 -7.03
N SER A 50 0.92 16.79 -5.77
CA SER A 50 2.10 17.05 -4.95
C SER A 50 2.58 15.82 -4.17
N PHE A 51 1.84 14.71 -4.20
CA PHE A 51 2.15 13.50 -3.44
C PHE A 51 2.29 12.29 -4.35
N ALA A 52 3.01 11.28 -3.85
CA ALA A 52 3.05 9.94 -4.41
C ALA A 52 2.35 8.96 -3.47
N ARG A 53 1.70 7.93 -4.03
CA ARG A 53 1.13 6.85 -3.23
C ARG A 53 2.25 6.11 -2.51
N MET A 54 2.13 5.99 -1.22
CA MET A 54 3.09 5.25 -0.40
C MET A 54 2.98 3.76 -0.67
N THR A 55 4.09 3.11 -0.93
CA THR A 55 4.19 1.67 -1.21
C THR A 55 4.97 0.91 -0.13
N SER A 56 5.64 1.63 0.76
CA SER A 56 6.40 1.07 1.87
C SER A 56 6.40 2.03 3.06
N TYR A 57 6.55 1.50 4.26
CA TYR A 57 6.87 2.31 5.44
C TYR A 57 8.30 2.87 5.41
N PHE A 58 9.14 2.34 4.52
CA PHE A 58 10.55 2.70 4.37
C PHE A 58 10.83 3.48 3.08
N GLU A 59 9.88 4.32 2.65
CA GLU A 59 10.06 5.16 1.46
C GLU A 59 11.32 6.02 1.55
N ASN A 60 12.02 6.15 0.43
CA ASN A 60 13.31 6.85 0.32
C ASN A 60 14.38 6.32 1.27
N SER A 61 14.42 5.02 1.50
CA SER A 61 15.50 4.39 2.29
C SER A 61 15.93 3.07 1.67
N ASP A 62 17.14 2.63 2.01
CA ASP A 62 17.68 1.34 1.57
C ASP A 62 16.95 0.13 2.18
N SER A 63 16.09 0.38 3.18
CA SER A 63 15.25 -0.65 3.79
C SER A 63 13.94 -0.92 3.03
N LYS A 64 13.66 -0.15 1.98
CA LYS A 64 12.49 -0.39 1.13
C LYS A 64 12.69 -1.67 0.34
N ALA A 65 11.72 -2.60 0.46
CA ALA A 65 11.70 -3.79 -0.38
C ALA A 65 11.50 -3.42 -1.86
N VAL A 66 12.32 -3.99 -2.73
CA VAL A 66 12.27 -3.78 -4.17
C VAL A 66 12.44 -5.12 -4.88
N GLY A 67 11.48 -5.48 -5.72
CA GLY A 67 11.52 -6.76 -6.45
C GLY A 67 11.40 -7.98 -5.53
N LEU A 68 11.78 -9.12 -6.05
CA LEU A 68 11.75 -10.37 -5.29
C LEU A 68 12.82 -10.39 -4.19
N PRO A 69 12.57 -11.10 -3.08
CA PRO A 69 13.57 -11.30 -2.04
C PRO A 69 14.87 -11.90 -2.59
N SER A 70 15.99 -11.36 -2.17
CA SER A 70 17.31 -11.88 -2.53
C SER A 70 17.52 -13.32 -1.99
N PRO A 71 18.49 -14.07 -2.53
CA PRO A 71 18.81 -15.41 -2.01
C PRO A 71 19.17 -15.42 -0.52
N ALA A 72 19.77 -14.34 -0.01
CA ALA A 72 20.11 -14.21 1.41
C ALA A 72 18.84 -14.00 2.26
N GLU A 73 17.91 -13.16 1.81
CA GLU A 73 16.62 -12.96 2.46
C GLU A 73 15.76 -14.23 2.42
N LEU A 74 15.69 -14.91 1.27
CA LEU A 74 14.98 -16.19 1.15
C LEU A 74 15.51 -17.24 2.14
N LYS A 75 16.83 -17.31 2.34
CA LYS A 75 17.41 -18.23 3.33
C LYS A 75 16.92 -17.95 4.75
N LEU A 76 16.69 -16.68 5.09
CA LEU A 76 16.15 -16.29 6.40
C LEU A 76 14.64 -16.52 6.50
N LEU A 77 13.92 -16.36 5.41
CA LEU A 77 12.46 -16.50 5.35
C LEU A 77 12.00 -17.96 5.27
N GLU A 78 12.77 -18.83 4.62
CA GLU A 78 12.39 -20.22 4.34
C GLU A 78 11.93 -21.04 5.57
N PRO A 79 12.54 -20.91 6.77
CA PRO A 79 12.06 -21.59 7.98
C PRO A 79 10.65 -21.17 8.43
N PHE A 80 10.14 -20.08 7.90
CA PHE A 80 8.81 -19.52 8.21
C PHE A 80 7.77 -19.80 7.13
N ARG A 81 8.13 -20.50 6.05
CA ARG A 81 7.19 -20.89 4.99
C ARG A 81 6.01 -21.66 5.57
N GLY A 82 4.78 -21.24 5.22
CA GLY A 82 3.54 -21.76 5.80
C GLY A 82 3.18 -21.22 7.20
N LYS A 83 4.04 -20.36 7.79
CA LYS A 83 3.76 -19.66 9.05
C LYS A 83 3.56 -18.15 8.86
N VAL A 84 3.98 -17.64 7.72
CA VAL A 84 3.78 -16.25 7.27
C VAL A 84 3.03 -16.28 5.94
N PRO A 85 2.36 -15.19 5.55
CA PRO A 85 1.69 -15.10 4.25
C PRO A 85 2.66 -15.37 3.10
N ASP A 86 2.19 -16.07 2.05
CA ASP A 86 3.01 -16.45 0.90
C ASP A 86 3.52 -15.22 0.11
N GLU A 87 2.82 -14.11 0.20
CA GLU A 87 3.19 -12.83 -0.42
C GLU A 87 4.55 -12.32 0.06
N VAL A 88 5.01 -12.73 1.25
CA VAL A 88 6.34 -12.37 1.78
C VAL A 88 7.48 -12.92 0.90
N PHE A 89 7.23 -13.99 0.13
CA PHE A 89 8.19 -14.61 -0.79
C PHE A 89 8.09 -14.07 -2.22
N GLY A 90 7.17 -13.14 -2.47
CA GLY A 90 6.88 -12.55 -3.77
C GLY A 90 7.34 -11.11 -3.90
N GLU A 91 6.81 -10.44 -4.91
CA GLU A 91 6.98 -9.00 -5.09
C GLU A 91 6.36 -8.22 -3.93
N PRO A 92 6.92 -7.04 -3.59
CA PRO A 92 6.35 -6.18 -2.55
C PRO A 92 4.91 -5.80 -2.87
N PHE A 93 4.09 -5.70 -1.83
CA PHE A 93 2.72 -5.22 -1.97
C PHE A 93 2.68 -3.82 -2.58
N LEU A 94 1.88 -3.65 -3.61
CA LEU A 94 1.57 -2.36 -4.20
C LEU A 94 0.07 -2.05 -3.99
N PRO A 95 -0.27 -0.86 -3.47
CA PRO A 95 -1.67 -0.47 -3.37
C PRO A 95 -2.28 -0.37 -4.78
N PRO A 96 -3.58 -0.68 -4.93
CA PRO A 96 -4.25 -0.56 -6.21
C PRO A 96 -4.24 0.89 -6.70
N VAL A 97 -4.08 1.06 -8.00
CA VAL A 97 -4.16 2.35 -8.69
C VAL A 97 -5.56 2.49 -9.26
N SER A 98 -6.23 3.60 -8.96
CA SER A 98 -7.56 3.91 -9.50
C SER A 98 -7.48 4.54 -10.89
N ASP A 99 -8.62 4.62 -11.58
CA ASP A 99 -8.73 5.33 -12.85
C ASP A 99 -8.71 6.88 -12.71
N GLY A 100 -8.69 7.37 -11.47
CA GLY A 100 -8.67 8.80 -11.15
C GLY A 100 -9.97 9.53 -11.45
N SER A 101 -11.07 8.83 -11.61
CA SER A 101 -12.40 9.41 -11.88
C SER A 101 -13.09 9.97 -10.63
N GLY A 102 -12.63 9.59 -9.44
CA GLY A 102 -13.30 9.83 -8.16
C GLY A 102 -14.40 8.80 -7.85
N SER A 103 -14.61 7.83 -8.74
CA SER A 103 -15.65 6.81 -8.62
C SER A 103 -15.32 5.59 -9.47
N ASP A 104 -14.13 5.01 -9.25
CA ASP A 104 -13.68 3.81 -9.97
C ASP A 104 -14.60 2.63 -9.67
N ARG A 105 -15.48 2.33 -10.63
CA ARG A 105 -16.49 1.30 -10.47
C ARG A 105 -15.92 -0.12 -10.34
N ALA A 106 -14.74 -0.37 -10.91
CA ALA A 106 -14.11 -1.68 -10.84
C ALA A 106 -13.58 -1.93 -9.41
N LEU A 107 -12.88 -0.95 -8.83
CA LEU A 107 -12.40 -1.03 -7.46
C LEU A 107 -13.55 -1.04 -6.45
N LEU A 108 -14.59 -0.23 -6.65
CA LEU A 108 -15.75 -0.20 -5.77
C LEU A 108 -16.53 -1.53 -5.78
N ARG A 109 -16.69 -2.17 -6.95
CA ARG A 109 -17.32 -3.50 -7.04
C ARG A 109 -16.49 -4.55 -6.32
N ARG A 110 -15.16 -4.54 -6.49
CA ARG A 110 -14.27 -5.44 -5.76
C ARG A 110 -14.37 -5.22 -4.25
N ALA A 111 -14.48 -3.97 -3.79
CA ALA A 111 -14.69 -3.67 -2.37
C ALA A 111 -16.02 -4.24 -1.85
N ASP A 112 -17.10 -4.08 -2.62
CA ASP A 112 -18.44 -4.59 -2.28
C ASP A 112 -18.45 -6.13 -2.13
N GLU A 113 -17.71 -6.85 -2.97
CA GLU A 113 -17.56 -8.31 -2.89
C GLU A 113 -16.79 -8.77 -1.62
N MET A 114 -16.08 -7.87 -0.97
CA MET A 114 -15.26 -8.16 0.23
C MET A 114 -15.97 -7.84 1.54
N PHE A 115 -17.01 -7.01 1.52
CA PHE A 115 -17.85 -6.69 2.68
C PHE A 115 -18.91 -7.78 2.93
#